data_49461af05a9a265b5844fabd7c78cf07
#
_entry.id   49461af05a9a265b5844fabd7c78cf07
#
_cell.length_a   1.000
_cell.length_b   1.000
_cell.length_c   1.000
_cell.angle_alpha   90.00
_cell.angle_beta   90.00
_cell.angle_gamma   90.00
#
_symmetry.space_group_name_H-M   'P 1'
#
loop_
_entity.id
_entity.type
_entity.pdbx_description
1 polymer ?
#
loop_
_entity_poly.entity_id
_entity_poly.type
_entity_poly.pdbx_seq_one_letter_code
_entity_poly.pdbx_strand_id
1 'polypeptide(L)'
;MRTKQILLFGLVTCSLTGNMACKDADSEKTLCIDNVRMISRVTGDPLPGDTLLNPNNTGPDFDVYGTDLGLMWHMDGNRVGMFFGDTSGEGFVVNKNGGNGSNWRSNVLAFSSDTELTDGLKIDSMLLDADGKALEVCAGGKTNPEVYQTSIPTSAIRAGKTDCVHIMNIYDWGAPHGRWLTNFSSVYTSNDDGRTWERREEVTFSPDSHFSQVAYAKCDGWIYMLGTQAGRGDAAYLARFLEKDLLDMKAYEYWNGESKEWIRGNEAAATPVLRGPVGEASLIWHKKFERWILTYNYDPNHDETPLTKRHAILYCTSKDLVQGSEPKVLAEADRYPALYCAYIHPLKDNDDQLWFIMSMWGPYNAFLMCADMKLE
;
A
#
# COMPACT_ATOMS: atom_id res chain seq x y z
N MET A 1 -87.62 -8.58 18.32
CA MET A 1 -87.54 -7.16 17.95
C MET A 1 -86.36 -6.56 18.60
N ARG A 2 -85.29 -6.33 17.82
CA ARG A 2 -84.11 -5.60 18.26
C ARG A 2 -83.68 -4.66 17.12
N THR A 3 -83.78 -3.39 17.44
CA THR A 3 -83.52 -2.22 16.61
C THR A 3 -82.04 -2.11 16.31
N LYS A 4 -81.65 -2.01 15.03
CA LYS A 4 -80.27 -1.71 14.63
C LYS A 4 -80.11 -0.19 14.52
N GLN A 5 -79.21 0.37 15.30
CA GLN A 5 -78.74 1.73 15.13
C GLN A 5 -77.58 1.75 14.04
N ILE A 6 -77.75 2.58 13.06
CA ILE A 6 -76.77 2.88 12.03
C ILE A 6 -75.97 4.11 12.49
N LEU A 7 -74.70 3.92 12.75
CA LEU A 7 -73.72 5.03 12.97
C LEU A 7 -73.23 5.49 11.62
N LEU A 8 -73.40 6.74 11.28
CA LEU A 8 -72.84 7.45 10.16
C LEU A 8 -71.45 7.95 10.60
N PHE A 9 -70.35 7.46 9.95
CA PHE A 9 -69.06 8.05 10.09
C PHE A 9 -68.83 9.04 8.95
N GLY A 10 -68.64 10.32 9.34
CA GLY A 10 -68.29 11.36 8.40
C GLY A 10 -66.80 11.23 8.01
N LEU A 11 -66.52 11.18 6.73
CA LEU A 11 -65.16 11.30 6.17
C LEU A 11 -64.70 12.77 6.26
N VAL A 12 -63.68 13.03 7.09
CA VAL A 12 -62.91 14.28 7.03
C VAL A 12 -61.74 14.03 6.11
N THR A 13 -61.78 14.57 4.91
CA THR A 13 -60.64 14.61 3.97
C THR A 13 -59.72 15.73 4.39
N CYS A 14 -58.63 15.37 5.07
CA CYS A 14 -57.50 16.26 5.32
C CYS A 14 -56.56 16.21 4.13
N SER A 15 -56.58 17.21 3.25
CA SER A 15 -55.64 17.40 2.17
C SER A 15 -54.30 17.90 2.76
N LEU A 16 -53.40 16.98 3.01
CA LEU A 16 -51.98 17.28 3.27
C LEU A 16 -51.29 17.52 1.94
N THR A 17 -51.18 18.81 1.55
CA THR A 17 -50.19 19.24 0.53
C THR A 17 -48.84 19.21 1.21
N GLY A 18 -48.21 18.04 1.21
CA GLY A 18 -46.79 17.90 1.56
C GLY A 18 -45.93 18.52 0.46
N ASN A 19 -45.28 19.65 0.73
CA ASN A 19 -44.14 20.10 -0.02
C ASN A 19 -43.09 18.99 -0.01
N MET A 20 -43.01 18.21 -1.08
CA MET A 20 -41.80 17.48 -1.42
C MET A 20 -40.76 18.55 -1.78
N ALA A 21 -39.99 19.02 -0.80
CA ALA A 21 -38.73 19.62 -1.06
C ALA A 21 -37.88 18.54 -1.79
N CYS A 22 -37.63 18.76 -3.05
CA CYS A 22 -36.51 18.09 -3.73
C CYS A 22 -35.29 18.35 -2.83
N LYS A 23 -34.81 17.32 -2.15
CA LYS A 23 -33.44 17.31 -1.69
C LYS A 23 -32.64 17.40 -2.99
N ASP A 24 -32.03 18.54 -3.22
CA ASP A 24 -30.98 18.68 -4.22
C ASP A 24 -30.04 17.48 -3.98
N ALA A 25 -29.82 16.70 -5.05
CA ALA A 25 -28.79 15.68 -5.04
C ALA A 25 -27.48 16.46 -4.82
N ASP A 26 -27.02 16.49 -3.58
CA ASP A 26 -25.71 17.02 -3.23
C ASP A 26 -24.74 16.28 -4.13
N SER A 27 -24.19 16.98 -5.12
CA SER A 27 -23.15 16.41 -5.99
C SER A 27 -22.04 15.96 -5.06
N GLU A 28 -21.84 14.67 -4.97
CA GLU A 28 -20.92 14.09 -4.01
C GLU A 28 -19.51 14.61 -4.30
N LYS A 29 -18.97 15.41 -3.39
CA LYS A 29 -17.64 16.01 -3.53
C LYS A 29 -16.59 14.93 -3.73
N THR A 30 -15.77 15.11 -4.76
CA THR A 30 -14.66 14.23 -5.08
C THR A 30 -13.39 14.70 -4.39
N LEU A 31 -12.65 13.79 -3.79
CA LEU A 31 -11.32 14.11 -3.27
C LEU A 31 -10.33 14.20 -4.42
N CYS A 32 -9.74 15.38 -4.62
CA CYS A 32 -8.68 15.64 -5.58
C CYS A 32 -7.34 15.73 -4.88
N ILE A 33 -6.30 15.13 -5.48
CA ILE A 33 -4.92 15.11 -5.00
C ILE A 33 -4.05 15.67 -6.13
N ASP A 34 -3.35 16.77 -5.87
CA ASP A 34 -2.55 17.47 -6.86
C ASP A 34 -1.27 18.08 -6.27
N ASN A 35 -0.54 18.91 -7.05
CA ASN A 35 0.68 19.62 -6.61
C ASN A 35 1.75 18.71 -5.96
N VAL A 36 1.98 17.54 -6.58
CA VAL A 36 3.00 16.60 -6.09
C VAL A 36 4.39 17.24 -6.14
N ARG A 37 5.11 17.14 -5.03
CA ARG A 37 6.47 17.66 -4.89
C ARG A 37 7.36 16.71 -4.11
N MET A 38 8.62 16.65 -4.49
CA MET A 38 9.65 15.92 -3.76
C MET A 38 10.18 16.81 -2.65
N ILE A 39 10.22 16.29 -1.42
CA ILE A 39 10.61 17.03 -0.22
C ILE A 39 12.05 16.71 0.15
N SER A 40 12.38 15.41 0.26
CA SER A 40 13.71 14.97 0.66
C SER A 40 14.07 13.61 0.08
N ARG A 41 15.34 13.29 0.10
CA ARG A 41 15.85 11.93 0.00
C ARG A 41 15.59 11.22 1.34
N VAL A 42 15.25 9.94 1.30
CA VAL A 42 15.08 9.11 2.50
C VAL A 42 16.27 8.17 2.67
N THR A 43 16.77 7.60 1.57
CA THR A 43 17.88 6.65 1.56
C THR A 43 18.96 7.04 0.57
N GLY A 44 20.19 6.51 0.76
CA GLY A 44 21.35 6.73 -0.09
C GLY A 44 22.02 8.08 0.13
N ASP A 45 23.15 8.24 -0.57
CA ASP A 45 23.93 9.46 -0.50
C ASP A 45 23.43 10.52 -1.49
N PRO A 46 23.64 11.82 -1.22
CA PRO A 46 23.37 12.88 -2.17
C PRO A 46 24.17 12.66 -3.48
N LEU A 47 23.52 12.91 -4.61
CA LEU A 47 24.22 12.89 -5.90
C LEU A 47 25.05 14.17 -6.07
N PRO A 48 26.15 14.15 -6.87
CA PRO A 48 26.90 15.35 -7.18
C PRO A 48 26.01 16.44 -7.78
N GLY A 49 25.96 17.61 -7.11
CA GLY A 49 25.09 18.72 -7.50
C GLY A 49 23.64 18.62 -7.02
N ASP A 50 23.29 17.60 -6.26
CA ASP A 50 21.97 17.47 -5.63
C ASP A 50 21.80 18.53 -4.54
N THR A 51 20.70 19.28 -4.60
CA THR A 51 20.30 20.27 -3.59
C THR A 51 19.13 19.79 -2.74
N LEU A 52 18.67 18.55 -3.00
CA LEU A 52 17.54 17.97 -2.26
C LEU A 52 17.95 17.72 -0.80
N LEU A 53 17.07 18.01 0.13
CA LEU A 53 17.27 17.66 1.53
C LEU A 53 17.59 16.18 1.70
N ASN A 54 18.58 15.87 2.51
CA ASN A 54 18.93 14.50 2.89
C ASN A 54 19.19 14.45 4.40
N PRO A 55 18.13 14.23 5.21
CA PRO A 55 18.29 14.21 6.68
C PRO A 55 18.98 12.95 7.20
N ASN A 56 19.13 11.93 6.35
CA ASN A 56 19.66 10.62 6.71
C ASN A 56 21.03 10.37 6.06
N ASN A 57 21.84 9.58 6.72
CA ASN A 57 23.18 9.19 6.27
C ASN A 57 23.24 7.65 6.10
N THR A 58 22.27 7.07 5.36
CA THR A 58 22.00 5.63 5.39
C THR A 58 23.15 4.78 4.80
N GLY A 59 23.94 5.32 3.88
CA GLY A 59 25.11 4.66 3.35
C GLY A 59 26.17 4.40 4.42
N PRO A 60 26.81 5.45 4.95
CA PRO A 60 27.84 5.33 5.98
C PRO A 60 27.36 4.72 7.31
N ASP A 61 26.13 5.06 7.75
CA ASP A 61 25.65 4.67 9.08
C ASP A 61 25.13 3.22 9.12
N PHE A 62 24.57 2.71 8.00
CA PHE A 62 23.85 1.43 7.97
C PHE A 62 24.23 0.52 6.80
N ASP A 63 25.19 0.92 5.96
CA ASP A 63 25.55 0.22 4.71
C ASP A 63 24.36 0.10 3.72
N VAL A 64 23.53 1.15 3.64
CA VAL A 64 22.38 1.25 2.72
C VAL A 64 22.63 2.38 1.73
N TYR A 65 23.34 2.07 0.66
CA TYR A 65 23.71 3.02 -0.40
C TYR A 65 22.71 3.06 -1.55
N GLY A 66 22.07 1.91 -1.84
CA GLY A 66 21.03 1.79 -2.83
C GLY A 66 19.94 0.86 -2.34
N THR A 67 18.67 1.29 -2.40
CA THR A 67 17.51 0.51 -2.00
C THR A 67 16.23 1.10 -2.60
N ASP A 68 15.13 0.39 -2.50
CA ASP A 68 13.85 0.83 -2.98
C ASP A 68 12.70 0.58 -1.99
N LEU A 69 11.47 0.77 -2.44
CA LEU A 69 10.23 0.66 -1.69
C LEU A 69 10.09 1.74 -0.59
N GLY A 70 10.26 1.38 0.68
CA GLY A 70 9.99 2.27 1.82
C GLY A 70 8.52 2.18 2.25
N LEU A 71 7.95 0.98 2.23
CA LEU A 71 6.61 0.74 2.75
C LEU A 71 6.56 0.96 4.25
N MET A 72 5.50 1.62 4.72
CA MET A 72 5.38 2.06 6.10
C MET A 72 4.16 1.47 6.78
N TRP A 73 4.27 1.20 8.09
CA TRP A 73 3.12 0.91 8.94
C TRP A 73 3.25 1.58 10.30
N HIS A 74 2.10 1.92 10.89
CA HIS A 74 2.04 2.43 12.25
C HIS A 74 2.24 1.29 13.25
N MET A 75 3.21 1.43 14.15
CA MET A 75 3.50 0.48 15.21
C MET A 75 2.80 0.84 16.52
N ASP A 76 3.32 1.83 17.25
CA ASP A 76 2.76 2.33 18.51
C ASP A 76 3.19 3.79 18.76
N GLY A 77 2.31 4.58 19.37
CA GLY A 77 2.56 6.00 19.57
C GLY A 77 2.83 6.72 18.24
N ASN A 78 3.99 7.35 18.11
CA ASN A 78 4.44 7.97 16.86
C ASN A 78 5.40 7.07 16.04
N ARG A 79 5.62 5.84 16.48
CA ARG A 79 6.60 4.96 15.84
C ARG A 79 6.04 4.34 14.56
N VAL A 80 6.81 4.46 13.49
CA VAL A 80 6.57 3.89 12.17
C VAL A 80 7.71 2.92 11.85
N GLY A 81 7.35 1.70 11.43
CA GLY A 81 8.29 0.79 10.79
C GLY A 81 8.31 1.04 9.29
N MET A 82 9.48 0.86 8.66
CA MET A 82 9.67 1.05 7.23
C MET A 82 10.49 -0.10 6.66
N PHE A 83 9.87 -0.95 5.84
CA PHE A 83 10.60 -1.96 5.08
C PHE A 83 11.04 -1.40 3.73
N PHE A 84 12.29 -1.66 3.39
CA PHE A 84 12.87 -1.45 2.07
C PHE A 84 13.07 -2.80 1.39
N GLY A 85 13.14 -2.79 0.04
CA GLY A 85 13.35 -3.98 -0.77
C GLY A 85 14.82 -4.31 -0.95
N ASP A 86 15.19 -4.80 -2.14
CA ASP A 86 16.57 -5.13 -2.49
C ASP A 86 17.50 -3.98 -2.14
N THR A 87 18.49 -4.28 -1.30
CA THR A 87 19.37 -3.26 -0.72
C THR A 87 20.83 -3.60 -0.99
N SER A 88 21.58 -2.61 -1.47
CA SER A 88 23.00 -2.69 -1.76
C SER A 88 23.83 -1.85 -0.80
N GLY A 89 24.94 -2.41 -0.36
CA GLY A 89 25.91 -1.76 0.51
C GLY A 89 27.00 -1.01 -0.27
N GLU A 90 28.16 -0.87 0.35
CA GLU A 90 29.31 -0.14 -0.16
C GLU A 90 29.69 -0.54 -1.60
N GLY A 91 30.11 0.44 -2.41
CA GLY A 91 30.42 0.25 -3.82
C GLY A 91 29.20 0.29 -4.75
N PHE A 92 28.02 0.59 -4.23
CA PHE A 92 26.85 0.85 -5.06
C PHE A 92 27.10 2.01 -6.02
N VAL A 93 26.71 1.84 -7.29
CA VAL A 93 26.85 2.84 -8.35
C VAL A 93 25.49 3.19 -8.90
N VAL A 94 25.10 4.44 -8.77
CA VAL A 94 23.86 5.01 -9.30
C VAL A 94 23.75 4.82 -10.82
N ASN A 95 22.55 4.59 -11.32
CA ASN A 95 22.21 4.37 -12.74
C ASN A 95 22.86 3.13 -13.38
N LYS A 96 23.33 2.17 -12.60
CA LYS A 96 24.00 0.96 -13.07
C LYS A 96 23.18 -0.32 -12.84
N ASN A 97 21.87 -0.27 -13.00
CA ASN A 97 20.88 -1.28 -12.63
C ASN A 97 20.77 -1.47 -11.12
N GLY A 98 19.56 -1.65 -10.61
CA GLY A 98 19.34 -1.95 -9.18
C GLY A 98 20.17 -3.14 -8.72
N GLY A 99 20.51 -3.24 -7.46
CA GLY A 99 21.21 -4.40 -6.91
C GLY A 99 22.70 -4.54 -7.25
N ASN A 100 23.36 -3.47 -7.67
CA ASN A 100 24.83 -3.45 -7.80
C ASN A 100 25.45 -2.92 -6.50
N GLY A 101 26.65 -3.34 -6.15
CA GLY A 101 27.31 -3.02 -4.89
C GLY A 101 27.57 -4.27 -4.06
N SER A 102 28.21 -4.10 -2.91
CA SER A 102 28.46 -5.19 -1.97
C SER A 102 27.25 -5.43 -1.06
N ASN A 103 27.33 -6.49 -0.25
CA ASN A 103 26.39 -6.78 0.83
C ASN A 103 24.91 -6.61 0.43
N TRP A 104 24.51 -7.25 -0.68
CA TRP A 104 23.13 -7.25 -1.11
C TRP A 104 22.23 -8.00 -0.12
N ARG A 105 21.07 -7.44 0.20
CA ARG A 105 20.02 -7.99 1.08
C ARG A 105 18.68 -7.84 0.38
N SER A 106 17.81 -8.84 0.48
CA SER A 106 16.46 -8.83 -0.10
C SER A 106 15.57 -7.77 0.51
N ASN A 107 15.81 -7.43 1.76
CA ASN A 107 15.01 -6.45 2.49
C ASN A 107 15.76 -5.99 3.73
N VAL A 108 15.49 -4.75 4.16
CA VAL A 108 15.99 -4.19 5.41
C VAL A 108 14.87 -3.40 6.11
N LEU A 109 15.00 -3.20 7.42
CA LEU A 109 13.99 -2.56 8.25
C LEU A 109 14.56 -1.35 8.99
N ALA A 110 13.89 -0.21 8.82
CA ALA A 110 14.14 1.02 9.55
C ALA A 110 12.95 1.40 10.44
N PHE A 111 13.22 2.31 11.38
CA PHE A 111 12.22 2.89 12.29
C PHE A 111 12.33 4.40 12.31
N SER A 112 11.17 5.06 12.43
CA SER A 112 11.07 6.51 12.58
C SER A 112 10.00 6.85 13.62
N SER A 113 10.25 7.89 14.39
CA SER A 113 9.26 8.56 15.24
C SER A 113 8.98 9.99 14.77
N ASP A 114 9.45 10.33 13.58
CA ASP A 114 9.34 11.68 13.02
C ASP A 114 7.88 12.02 12.65
N THR A 115 7.39 13.10 13.20
CA THR A 115 6.06 13.64 12.92
C THR A 115 6.09 14.95 12.15
N GLU A 116 7.31 15.56 11.98
CA GLU A 116 7.51 16.78 11.22
C GLU A 116 8.23 16.46 9.90
N LEU A 117 7.46 16.35 8.83
CA LEU A 117 7.95 15.88 7.53
C LEU A 117 8.38 17.01 6.58
N THR A 118 8.19 18.28 6.95
CA THR A 118 8.51 19.42 6.08
C THR A 118 10.02 19.64 5.92
N ASP A 119 10.83 19.17 6.86
CA ASP A 119 12.28 19.16 6.82
C ASP A 119 12.88 17.79 6.42
N GLY A 120 12.04 16.89 5.91
CA GLY A 120 12.38 15.54 5.48
C GLY A 120 12.03 14.48 6.52
N LEU A 121 11.92 13.22 6.08
CA LEU A 121 11.67 12.07 6.96
C LEU A 121 12.97 11.58 7.57
N LYS A 122 13.08 11.60 8.88
CA LYS A 122 14.26 11.15 9.65
C LYS A 122 14.12 9.69 10.06
N ILE A 123 15.16 8.91 9.83
CA ILE A 123 15.30 7.53 10.30
C ILE A 123 15.98 7.56 11.67
N ASP A 124 15.32 7.06 12.71
CA ASP A 124 15.88 6.99 14.06
C ASP A 124 16.90 5.85 14.20
N SER A 125 16.62 4.71 13.57
CA SER A 125 17.46 3.52 13.62
C SER A 125 17.06 2.51 12.53
N MET A 126 17.95 1.55 12.28
CA MET A 126 17.66 0.36 11.49
C MET A 126 17.90 -0.91 12.33
N LEU A 127 17.32 -2.02 11.90
CA LEU A 127 17.66 -3.32 12.46
C LEU A 127 19.03 -3.74 11.92
N LEU A 128 19.99 -3.97 12.82
CA LEU A 128 21.41 -4.16 12.47
C LEU A 128 21.89 -5.58 12.75
N ASP A 129 22.84 -6.03 11.97
CA ASP A 129 23.65 -7.22 12.24
C ASP A 129 24.78 -6.93 13.27
N ALA A 130 25.61 -7.93 13.54
CA ALA A 130 26.71 -7.81 14.51
C ALA A 130 27.82 -6.82 14.07
N ASP A 131 27.90 -6.50 12.79
CA ASP A 131 28.87 -5.57 12.22
C ASP A 131 28.33 -4.12 12.13
N GLY A 132 27.12 -3.89 12.62
CA GLY A 132 26.45 -2.59 12.60
C GLY A 132 25.86 -2.21 11.25
N LYS A 133 25.66 -3.17 10.37
CA LYS A 133 25.05 -2.99 9.04
C LYS A 133 23.59 -3.39 9.05
N ALA A 134 22.78 -2.79 8.20
CA ALA A 134 21.37 -3.16 8.08
C ALA A 134 21.21 -4.63 7.74
N LEU A 135 20.45 -5.34 8.60
CA LEU A 135 20.24 -6.78 8.56
C LEU A 135 19.21 -7.15 7.49
N GLU A 136 19.44 -8.27 6.75
CA GLU A 136 18.36 -8.94 6.01
C GLU A 136 17.37 -9.55 7.01
N VAL A 137 16.13 -9.04 7.00
CA VAL A 137 15.13 -9.39 8.02
C VAL A 137 14.38 -10.67 7.66
N CYS A 138 13.83 -10.70 6.45
CA CYS A 138 13.10 -11.85 5.92
C CYS A 138 14.00 -12.56 4.90
N ALA A 139 14.31 -13.82 5.17
CA ALA A 139 15.27 -14.58 4.38
C ALA A 139 14.93 -14.58 2.88
N GLY A 140 15.89 -14.18 2.06
CA GLY A 140 15.79 -14.08 0.62
C GLY A 140 16.68 -15.06 -0.13
N GLY A 141 16.79 -14.88 -1.45
CA GLY A 141 17.53 -15.77 -2.33
C GLY A 141 19.02 -15.88 -2.03
N LYS A 142 19.60 -14.91 -1.31
CA LYS A 142 20.97 -14.97 -0.83
C LYS A 142 21.20 -16.11 0.17
N THR A 143 20.20 -16.37 1.03
CA THR A 143 20.25 -17.41 2.04
C THR A 143 19.65 -18.73 1.55
N ASN A 144 18.81 -18.68 0.51
CA ASN A 144 18.22 -19.86 -0.12
C ASN A 144 18.08 -19.69 -1.64
N PRO A 145 19.19 -19.62 -2.40
CA PRO A 145 19.18 -19.30 -3.82
C PRO A 145 18.52 -20.37 -4.71
N GLU A 146 18.36 -21.59 -4.21
CA GLU A 146 17.67 -22.67 -4.95
C GLU A 146 16.17 -22.53 -4.97
N VAL A 147 15.60 -21.76 -4.03
CA VAL A 147 14.16 -21.61 -3.84
C VAL A 147 13.63 -20.33 -4.47
N TYR A 148 14.32 -19.21 -4.30
CA TYR A 148 13.89 -17.91 -4.83
C TYR A 148 15.07 -16.95 -4.95
N GLN A 149 14.90 -15.91 -5.76
CA GLN A 149 15.92 -14.88 -5.96
C GLN A 149 15.91 -13.86 -4.83
N THR A 150 14.72 -13.37 -4.48
CA THR A 150 14.58 -12.32 -3.47
C THR A 150 13.25 -12.44 -2.73
N SER A 151 13.20 -11.85 -1.54
CA SER A 151 12.03 -11.76 -0.67
C SER A 151 11.60 -10.31 -0.55
N ILE A 152 10.63 -9.90 -1.35
CA ILE A 152 10.19 -8.51 -1.46
C ILE A 152 9.03 -8.22 -0.50
N PRO A 153 9.17 -7.27 0.42
CA PRO A 153 8.06 -6.80 1.24
C PRO A 153 7.07 -6.01 0.38
N THR A 154 5.78 -6.30 0.52
CA THR A 154 4.74 -5.64 -0.26
C THR A 154 3.84 -4.75 0.57
N SER A 155 3.57 -5.12 1.82
CA SER A 155 2.83 -4.31 2.79
C SER A 155 3.11 -4.78 4.21
N ALA A 156 2.90 -3.91 5.19
CA ALA A 156 2.98 -4.27 6.60
C ALA A 156 1.83 -3.63 7.39
N ILE A 157 1.49 -4.26 8.53
CA ILE A 157 0.38 -3.84 9.39
C ILE A 157 0.63 -4.31 10.82
N ARG A 158 0.13 -3.60 11.82
CA ARG A 158 0.08 -4.08 13.21
C ARG A 158 -1.32 -4.56 13.54
N ALA A 159 -1.46 -5.81 13.96
CA ALA A 159 -2.69 -6.42 14.46
C ALA A 159 -2.58 -6.64 15.97
N GLY A 160 -3.34 -5.90 16.75
CA GLY A 160 -3.16 -5.88 18.20
C GLY A 160 -1.74 -5.43 18.61
N LYS A 161 -0.91 -6.37 19.09
CA LYS A 161 0.50 -6.13 19.44
C LYS A 161 1.49 -6.81 18.48
N THR A 162 0.99 -7.49 17.47
CA THR A 162 1.80 -8.23 16.50
C THR A 162 2.01 -7.38 15.25
N ASP A 163 3.25 -7.09 14.91
CA ASP A 163 3.61 -6.54 13.62
C ASP A 163 3.64 -7.66 12.58
N CYS A 164 3.13 -7.39 11.40
CA CYS A 164 3.04 -8.32 10.30
C CYS A 164 3.56 -7.66 9.01
N VAL A 165 4.39 -8.36 8.26
CA VAL A 165 4.80 -7.98 6.91
C VAL A 165 4.46 -9.10 5.93
N HIS A 166 3.89 -8.72 4.81
CA HIS A 166 3.62 -9.61 3.67
C HIS A 166 4.83 -9.61 2.75
N ILE A 167 5.35 -10.80 2.48
CA ILE A 167 6.56 -11.01 1.67
C ILE A 167 6.19 -11.81 0.43
N MET A 168 6.57 -11.29 -0.72
CA MET A 168 6.49 -11.95 -2.02
C MET A 168 7.86 -12.58 -2.32
N ASN A 169 7.89 -13.91 -2.46
CA ASN A 169 9.14 -14.64 -2.74
C ASN A 169 9.28 -14.86 -4.26
N ILE A 170 10.16 -14.08 -4.86
CA ILE A 170 10.41 -14.10 -6.30
C ILE A 170 11.53 -15.08 -6.62
N TYR A 171 11.29 -16.00 -7.56
CA TYR A 171 12.33 -16.86 -8.10
C TYR A 171 12.77 -16.46 -9.52
N ASP A 172 11.95 -15.68 -10.24
CA ASP A 172 12.28 -15.14 -11.56
C ASP A 172 11.54 -13.82 -11.77
N TRP A 173 12.23 -12.80 -12.26
CA TRP A 173 11.60 -11.53 -12.61
C TRP A 173 10.71 -11.59 -13.85
N GLY A 174 10.72 -12.74 -14.55
CA GLY A 174 9.80 -13.06 -15.63
C GLY A 174 10.02 -12.27 -16.91
N ALA A 175 9.24 -12.65 -17.92
CA ALA A 175 9.10 -11.94 -19.19
C ALA A 175 7.64 -12.03 -19.66
N PRO A 176 7.01 -10.93 -20.11
CA PRO A 176 7.57 -9.57 -20.21
C PRO A 176 7.82 -8.93 -18.85
N HIS A 177 8.60 -7.86 -18.83
CA HIS A 177 8.87 -7.07 -17.62
C HIS A 177 7.58 -6.71 -16.89
N GLY A 178 7.59 -6.82 -15.55
CA GLY A 178 6.40 -6.60 -14.72
C GLY A 178 5.48 -7.81 -14.57
N ARG A 179 5.91 -9.00 -15.03
CA ARG A 179 5.27 -10.30 -14.80
C ARG A 179 6.21 -11.18 -14.00
N TRP A 180 6.18 -11.03 -12.70
CA TRP A 180 7.10 -11.72 -11.80
C TRP A 180 6.59 -13.12 -11.45
N LEU A 181 7.52 -14.07 -11.35
CA LEU A 181 7.20 -15.44 -10.97
C LEU A 181 7.60 -15.66 -9.52
N THR A 182 6.65 -16.09 -8.71
CA THR A 182 6.83 -16.37 -7.29
C THR A 182 6.74 -17.85 -7.00
N ASN A 183 7.49 -18.31 -5.99
CA ASN A 183 7.28 -19.64 -5.41
C ASN A 183 6.02 -19.65 -4.54
N PHE A 184 5.87 -18.58 -3.74
CA PHE A 184 4.76 -18.33 -2.86
C PHE A 184 4.87 -16.89 -2.33
N SER A 185 3.82 -16.42 -1.70
CA SER A 185 3.88 -15.27 -0.79
C SER A 185 3.43 -15.70 0.61
N SER A 186 4.00 -15.10 1.65
CA SER A 186 3.63 -15.43 3.02
C SER A 186 3.84 -14.24 3.94
N VAL A 187 3.33 -14.33 5.17
CA VAL A 187 3.55 -13.29 6.17
C VAL A 187 4.67 -13.69 7.14
N TYR A 188 5.39 -12.67 7.60
CA TYR A 188 6.27 -12.76 8.76
C TYR A 188 5.69 -11.90 9.87
N THR A 189 5.83 -12.34 11.11
CA THR A 189 5.32 -11.63 12.29
C THR A 189 6.42 -11.36 13.29
N SER A 190 6.27 -10.22 13.99
CA SER A 190 7.09 -9.82 15.13
C SER A 190 6.18 -9.51 16.32
N ASN A 191 6.56 -9.98 17.51
CA ASN A 191 5.89 -9.70 18.78
C ASN A 191 6.76 -8.91 19.76
N ASP A 192 7.88 -8.39 19.28
CA ASP A 192 8.91 -7.69 20.07
C ASP A 192 9.30 -6.34 19.47
N ASP A 193 8.31 -5.64 18.90
CA ASP A 193 8.44 -4.32 18.28
C ASP A 193 9.43 -4.29 17.08
N GLY A 194 9.37 -5.34 16.26
CA GLY A 194 10.11 -5.42 15.01
C GLY A 194 11.55 -5.92 15.15
N ARG A 195 11.96 -6.42 16.32
CA ARG A 195 13.35 -6.88 16.54
C ARG A 195 13.61 -8.25 15.96
N THR A 196 12.64 -9.18 16.07
CA THR A 196 12.73 -10.52 15.49
C THR A 196 11.49 -10.83 14.67
N TRP A 197 11.66 -11.56 13.57
CA TRP A 197 10.60 -11.88 12.64
C TRP A 197 10.58 -13.37 12.36
N GLU A 198 9.37 -13.94 12.35
CA GLU A 198 9.15 -15.36 12.12
C GLU A 198 8.15 -15.54 10.98
N ARG A 199 8.50 -16.36 9.99
CA ARG A 199 7.59 -16.75 8.93
C ARG A 199 6.42 -17.55 9.47
N ARG A 200 5.21 -17.24 9.01
CA ARG A 200 3.97 -17.95 9.34
C ARG A 200 3.56 -18.82 8.17
N GLU A 201 3.92 -20.10 8.24
CA GLU A 201 3.62 -21.05 7.16
C GLU A 201 2.12 -21.27 6.96
N GLU A 202 1.33 -21.10 8.03
CA GLU A 202 -0.14 -21.17 8.00
C GLU A 202 -0.79 -20.05 7.17
N VAL A 203 -0.07 -18.96 6.87
CA VAL A 203 -0.52 -17.89 5.99
C VAL A 203 0.40 -17.83 4.77
N THR A 204 0.10 -18.70 3.82
CA THR A 204 0.86 -18.84 2.58
C THR A 204 -0.09 -18.76 1.38
N PHE A 205 0.25 -17.91 0.43
CA PHE A 205 -0.47 -17.71 -0.83
C PHE A 205 0.28 -18.42 -1.96
N SER A 206 -0.46 -19.12 -2.82
CA SER A 206 0.12 -19.80 -3.98
C SER A 206 0.63 -18.82 -5.05
N PRO A 207 1.47 -19.25 -5.99
CA PRO A 207 1.92 -18.40 -7.09
C PRO A 207 0.79 -17.78 -7.92
N ASP A 208 -0.36 -18.49 -8.02
CA ASP A 208 -1.53 -18.03 -8.78
C ASP A 208 -2.52 -17.20 -7.96
N SER A 209 -2.21 -16.93 -6.68
CA SER A 209 -3.09 -16.16 -5.80
C SER A 209 -3.19 -14.71 -6.27
N HIS A 210 -4.41 -14.16 -6.19
CA HIS A 210 -4.66 -12.72 -6.36
C HIS A 210 -4.17 -11.88 -5.17
N PHE A 211 -3.56 -12.50 -4.18
CA PHE A 211 -3.01 -11.85 -2.99
C PHE A 211 -1.51 -12.16 -2.82
N SER A 212 -0.81 -12.38 -3.93
CA SER A 212 0.66 -12.53 -3.93
C SER A 212 1.37 -11.23 -3.55
N GLN A 213 0.81 -10.10 -3.99
CA GLN A 213 1.26 -8.74 -3.68
C GLN A 213 0.07 -7.97 -3.10
N VAL A 214 0.25 -7.32 -1.96
CA VAL A 214 -0.89 -6.73 -1.23
C VAL A 214 -0.62 -5.32 -0.72
N ALA A 215 -1.71 -4.60 -0.41
CA ALA A 215 -1.72 -3.40 0.41
C ALA A 215 -2.70 -3.60 1.57
N TYR A 216 -2.21 -3.43 2.80
CA TYR A 216 -3.03 -3.51 4.01
C TYR A 216 -3.47 -2.13 4.49
N ALA A 217 -4.70 -2.06 5.03
CA ALA A 217 -5.14 -0.91 5.82
C ALA A 217 -6.14 -1.34 6.91
N LYS A 218 -6.22 -0.56 7.98
CA LYS A 218 -7.13 -0.81 9.11
C LYS A 218 -8.27 0.20 9.14
N CYS A 219 -9.48 -0.30 9.36
CA CYS A 219 -10.64 0.53 9.66
C CYS A 219 -11.64 -0.29 10.49
N ASP A 220 -12.14 0.29 11.58
CA ASP A 220 -13.21 -0.29 12.42
C ASP A 220 -12.96 -1.73 12.87
N GLY A 221 -11.72 -2.05 13.27
CA GLY A 221 -11.33 -3.38 13.77
C GLY A 221 -11.10 -4.43 12.69
N TRP A 222 -11.30 -4.07 11.42
CA TRP A 222 -10.97 -4.89 10.25
C TRP A 222 -9.60 -4.49 9.68
N ILE A 223 -8.87 -5.48 9.20
CA ILE A 223 -7.77 -5.31 8.26
C ILE A 223 -8.32 -5.61 6.87
N TYR A 224 -8.24 -4.63 5.99
CA TYR A 224 -8.53 -4.77 4.57
C TYR A 224 -7.25 -5.09 3.84
N MET A 225 -7.32 -5.98 2.86
CA MET A 225 -6.21 -6.44 2.04
C MET A 225 -6.60 -6.28 0.57
N LEU A 226 -6.07 -5.26 -0.09
CA LEU A 226 -6.14 -5.14 -1.55
C LEU A 226 -5.00 -5.98 -2.12
N GLY A 227 -5.28 -6.89 -3.04
CA GLY A 227 -4.31 -7.83 -3.58
C GLY A 227 -4.29 -7.89 -5.09
N THR A 228 -3.12 -8.23 -5.64
CA THR A 228 -2.91 -8.55 -7.06
C THR A 228 -2.08 -9.83 -7.17
N GLN A 229 -2.04 -10.44 -8.35
CA GLN A 229 -0.95 -11.36 -8.67
C GLN A 229 0.39 -10.64 -8.63
N ALA A 230 1.48 -11.41 -8.54
CA ALA A 230 2.82 -10.84 -8.52
C ALA A 230 3.12 -10.07 -9.82
N GLY A 231 3.49 -8.80 -9.68
CA GLY A 231 3.84 -7.94 -10.82
C GLY A 231 2.97 -6.69 -10.97
N ARG A 232 2.88 -6.21 -12.21
CA ARG A 232 2.28 -4.90 -12.52
C ARG A 232 1.20 -4.97 -13.61
N GLY A 233 0.61 -6.15 -13.85
CA GLY A 233 -0.24 -6.34 -15.03
C GLY A 233 -1.67 -6.77 -14.73
N ASP A 234 -2.01 -7.08 -13.49
CA ASP A 234 -3.29 -7.67 -13.16
C ASP A 234 -4.26 -6.69 -12.49
N ALA A 235 -5.52 -7.11 -12.40
CA ALA A 235 -6.57 -6.41 -11.66
C ALA A 235 -6.32 -6.53 -10.15
N ALA A 236 -6.93 -5.63 -9.36
CA ALA A 236 -6.90 -5.75 -7.91
C ALA A 236 -8.19 -6.34 -7.36
N TYR A 237 -8.02 -7.13 -6.31
CA TYR A 237 -9.06 -7.86 -5.57
C TYR A 237 -9.07 -7.40 -4.12
N LEU A 238 -10.17 -7.64 -3.41
CA LEU A 238 -10.31 -7.19 -2.04
C LEU A 238 -10.66 -8.34 -1.11
N ALA A 239 -9.92 -8.43 -0.01
CA ALA A 239 -10.22 -9.28 1.12
C ALA A 239 -10.21 -8.47 2.42
N ARG A 240 -10.75 -9.05 3.50
CA ARG A 240 -10.67 -8.50 4.84
C ARG A 240 -10.67 -9.59 5.90
N PHE A 241 -10.15 -9.27 7.05
CA PHE A 241 -10.19 -10.13 8.24
C PHE A 241 -10.12 -9.29 9.52
N LEU A 242 -10.59 -9.83 10.63
CA LEU A 242 -10.43 -9.18 11.93
C LEU A 242 -8.98 -9.27 12.40
N GLU A 243 -8.49 -8.30 13.14
CA GLU A 243 -7.09 -8.30 13.64
C GLU A 243 -6.71 -9.60 14.36
N LYS A 244 -7.63 -10.19 15.13
CA LYS A 244 -7.41 -11.46 15.83
C LYS A 244 -7.27 -12.66 14.91
N ASP A 245 -7.74 -12.56 13.69
CA ASP A 245 -7.78 -13.65 12.69
C ASP A 245 -6.62 -13.53 11.68
N LEU A 246 -5.61 -12.67 11.96
CA LEU A 246 -4.43 -12.45 11.10
C LEU A 246 -3.79 -13.75 10.59
N LEU A 247 -3.73 -14.79 11.43
CA LEU A 247 -3.09 -16.07 11.11
C LEU A 247 -4.10 -17.19 10.78
N ASP A 248 -5.39 -16.87 10.59
CA ASP A 248 -6.42 -17.82 10.20
C ASP A 248 -7.02 -17.47 8.82
N MET A 249 -6.39 -17.94 7.74
CA MET A 249 -6.87 -17.72 6.37
C MET A 249 -8.30 -18.23 6.13
N LYS A 250 -8.80 -19.18 6.95
CA LYS A 250 -10.21 -19.64 6.86
C LYS A 250 -11.20 -18.61 7.35
N ALA A 251 -10.72 -17.64 8.14
CA ALA A 251 -11.53 -16.51 8.61
C ALA A 251 -11.51 -15.33 7.64
N TYR A 252 -10.64 -15.32 6.64
CA TYR A 252 -10.57 -14.25 5.64
C TYR A 252 -11.85 -14.23 4.81
N GLU A 253 -12.35 -13.04 4.54
CA GLU A 253 -13.52 -12.79 3.73
C GLU A 253 -13.08 -12.10 2.43
N TYR A 254 -13.53 -12.61 1.29
CA TYR A 254 -13.18 -12.17 -0.05
C TYR A 254 -14.39 -11.51 -0.71
N TRP A 255 -14.21 -10.33 -1.29
CA TRP A 255 -15.31 -9.61 -1.91
C TRP A 255 -15.73 -10.24 -3.25
N ASN A 256 -17.01 -10.55 -3.37
CA ASN A 256 -17.63 -10.96 -4.62
C ASN A 256 -18.59 -9.87 -5.11
N GLY A 257 -18.24 -9.17 -6.17
CA GLY A 257 -19.01 -8.05 -6.74
C GLY A 257 -20.26 -8.50 -7.50
N GLU A 258 -20.35 -9.78 -7.91
CA GLU A 258 -21.53 -10.31 -8.58
C GLU A 258 -22.66 -10.57 -7.58
N SER A 259 -22.37 -11.22 -6.47
CA SER A 259 -23.34 -11.44 -5.37
C SER A 259 -23.46 -10.22 -4.44
N LYS A 260 -22.48 -9.30 -4.46
CA LYS A 260 -22.30 -8.18 -3.53
C LYS A 260 -22.16 -8.62 -2.07
N GLU A 261 -21.43 -9.72 -1.87
CA GLU A 261 -21.24 -10.34 -0.56
C GLU A 261 -19.76 -10.60 -0.28
N TRP A 262 -19.43 -10.68 1.02
CA TRP A 262 -18.16 -11.14 1.51
C TRP A 262 -18.19 -12.66 1.68
N ILE A 263 -17.37 -13.39 0.92
CA ILE A 263 -17.33 -14.85 0.92
C ILE A 263 -16.19 -15.34 1.81
N ARG A 264 -16.52 -16.00 2.89
CA ARG A 264 -15.53 -16.45 3.88
C ARG A 264 -14.75 -17.68 3.39
N GLY A 265 -13.42 -17.65 3.56
CA GLY A 265 -12.51 -18.76 3.37
C GLY A 265 -12.39 -19.27 1.92
N ASN A 266 -12.87 -18.52 0.94
CA ASN A 266 -12.84 -18.90 -0.46
C ASN A 266 -12.30 -17.78 -1.36
N GLU A 267 -10.98 -17.75 -1.55
CA GLU A 267 -10.31 -16.78 -2.42
C GLU A 267 -10.82 -16.84 -3.87
N ALA A 268 -11.10 -18.04 -4.40
CA ALA A 268 -11.55 -18.21 -5.77
C ALA A 268 -12.92 -17.55 -6.07
N ALA A 269 -13.67 -17.15 -5.05
CA ALA A 269 -14.90 -16.40 -5.20
C ALA A 269 -14.67 -14.88 -5.33
N ALA A 270 -13.45 -14.39 -5.13
CA ALA A 270 -13.15 -12.97 -5.26
C ALA A 270 -13.35 -12.49 -6.71
N THR A 271 -13.90 -11.29 -6.86
CA THR A 271 -13.98 -10.61 -8.15
C THR A 271 -13.20 -9.30 -8.11
N PRO A 272 -12.69 -8.82 -9.26
CA PRO A 272 -11.94 -7.57 -9.30
C PRO A 272 -12.75 -6.38 -8.75
N VAL A 273 -12.10 -5.54 -7.93
CA VAL A 273 -12.64 -4.25 -7.47
C VAL A 273 -12.02 -3.07 -8.22
N LEU A 274 -10.87 -3.29 -8.87
CA LEU A 274 -10.20 -2.31 -9.71
C LEU A 274 -9.64 -3.01 -10.94
N ARG A 275 -9.93 -2.47 -12.13
CA ARG A 275 -9.36 -2.95 -13.38
C ARG A 275 -7.84 -2.75 -13.39
N GLY A 276 -7.11 -3.76 -13.83
CA GLY A 276 -5.67 -3.65 -14.06
C GLY A 276 -5.30 -2.69 -15.21
N PRO A 277 -4.01 -2.39 -15.34
CA PRO A 277 -2.89 -2.93 -14.57
C PRO A 277 -2.69 -2.23 -13.22
N VAL A 278 -2.50 -3.00 -12.16
CA VAL A 278 -2.22 -2.52 -10.81
C VAL A 278 -0.92 -3.16 -10.32
N GLY A 279 0.07 -2.35 -10.02
CA GLY A 279 1.34 -2.78 -9.43
C GLY A 279 1.39 -2.53 -7.92
N GLU A 280 2.58 -2.25 -7.42
CA GLU A 280 2.81 -1.94 -6.00
C GLU A 280 1.84 -0.87 -5.52
N ALA A 281 1.13 -1.17 -4.45
CA ALA A 281 0.03 -0.34 -3.97
C ALA A 281 0.17 0.03 -2.50
N SER A 282 -0.49 1.12 -2.12
CA SER A 282 -0.65 1.54 -0.74
C SER A 282 -2.07 2.01 -0.49
N LEU A 283 -2.63 1.64 0.64
CA LEU A 283 -4.02 1.89 1.00
C LEU A 283 -4.11 2.51 2.39
N ILE A 284 -4.95 3.53 2.53
CA ILE A 284 -5.23 4.15 3.83
C ILE A 284 -6.69 4.58 3.94
N TRP A 285 -7.27 4.48 5.14
CA TRP A 285 -8.48 5.22 5.49
C TRP A 285 -8.08 6.61 5.98
N HIS A 286 -8.45 7.65 5.23
CA HIS A 286 -8.12 9.04 5.56
C HIS A 286 -9.24 9.66 6.40
N LYS A 287 -8.98 9.89 7.69
CA LYS A 287 -9.99 10.29 8.69
C LYS A 287 -10.62 11.65 8.39
N LYS A 288 -9.80 12.65 7.99
CA LYS A 288 -10.30 14.00 7.71
C LYS A 288 -11.29 14.06 6.56
N PHE A 289 -11.06 13.30 5.51
CA PHE A 289 -11.91 13.30 4.32
C PHE A 289 -12.94 12.18 4.32
N GLU A 290 -12.87 11.27 5.31
CA GLU A 290 -13.72 10.07 5.40
C GLU A 290 -13.73 9.30 4.07
N ARG A 291 -12.52 9.03 3.56
CA ARG A 291 -12.29 8.33 2.28
C ARG A 291 -11.14 7.35 2.41
N TRP A 292 -11.29 6.25 1.73
CA TRP A 292 -10.17 5.41 1.34
C TRP A 292 -9.37 6.13 0.26
N ILE A 293 -8.06 6.11 0.39
CA ILE A 293 -7.11 6.57 -0.63
C ILE A 293 -6.25 5.38 -0.98
N LEU A 294 -6.25 5.02 -2.25
CA LEU A 294 -5.39 4.00 -2.85
C LEU A 294 -4.42 4.71 -3.78
N THR A 295 -3.12 4.45 -3.62
CA THR A 295 -2.09 4.78 -4.61
C THR A 295 -1.51 3.50 -5.16
N TYR A 296 -1.17 3.46 -6.45
CA TYR A 296 -0.58 2.28 -7.06
C TYR A 296 0.28 2.60 -8.26
N ASN A 297 1.25 1.72 -8.53
CA ASN A 297 2.10 1.80 -9.69
C ASN A 297 1.34 1.34 -10.94
N TYR A 298 1.47 2.09 -12.03
CA TYR A 298 0.80 1.84 -13.30
C TYR A 298 1.80 1.75 -14.44
N ASP A 299 1.77 0.60 -15.15
CA ASP A 299 2.56 0.37 -16.35
C ASP A 299 1.64 0.34 -17.58
N PRO A 300 1.70 1.35 -18.47
CA PRO A 300 0.85 1.40 -19.65
C PRO A 300 1.10 0.28 -20.66
N ASN A 301 2.25 -0.41 -20.57
CA ASN A 301 2.55 -1.55 -21.45
C ASN A 301 1.70 -2.78 -21.16
N HIS A 302 1.04 -2.82 -20.02
CA HIS A 302 0.11 -3.87 -19.62
C HIS A 302 -1.36 -3.46 -19.77
N ASP A 303 -1.66 -2.29 -20.32
CA ASP A 303 -3.03 -1.79 -20.51
C ASP A 303 -3.39 -1.71 -21.99
N GLU A 304 -4.45 -2.40 -22.39
CA GLU A 304 -4.97 -2.36 -23.76
C GLU A 304 -5.55 -0.98 -24.13
N THR A 305 -6.03 -0.23 -23.13
CA THR A 305 -6.60 1.10 -23.27
C THR A 305 -5.97 2.07 -22.26
N PRO A 306 -4.71 2.48 -22.48
CA PRO A 306 -3.94 3.18 -21.47
C PRO A 306 -4.56 4.52 -21.06
N LEU A 307 -4.65 4.75 -19.74
CA LEU A 307 -5.04 6.04 -19.14
C LEU A 307 -4.00 7.13 -19.40
N THR A 308 -2.73 6.75 -19.41
CA THR A 308 -1.60 7.59 -19.82
C THR A 308 -0.61 6.75 -20.61
N LYS A 309 0.20 7.38 -21.45
CA LYS A 309 1.24 6.70 -22.25
C LYS A 309 2.54 6.48 -21.49
N ARG A 310 2.59 6.87 -20.22
CA ARG A 310 3.79 6.86 -19.39
C ARG A 310 3.58 5.99 -18.17
N HIS A 311 4.67 5.42 -17.69
CA HIS A 311 4.68 4.87 -16.33
C HIS A 311 4.28 5.97 -15.35
N ALA A 312 3.38 5.64 -14.44
CA ALA A 312 2.80 6.59 -13.53
C ALA A 312 2.48 5.94 -12.17
N ILE A 313 2.32 6.78 -11.17
CA ILE A 313 1.58 6.44 -9.98
C ILE A 313 0.19 7.02 -10.15
N LEU A 314 -0.81 6.16 -10.03
CA LEU A 314 -2.21 6.55 -10.04
C LEU A 314 -2.77 6.55 -8.61
N TYR A 315 -3.90 7.24 -8.43
CA TYR A 315 -4.69 7.16 -7.21
C TYR A 315 -6.17 7.00 -7.51
N CYS A 316 -6.86 6.32 -6.59
CA CYS A 316 -8.31 6.25 -6.51
C CYS A 316 -8.76 6.64 -5.11
N THR A 317 -10.00 7.13 -5.00
CA THR A 317 -10.63 7.39 -3.72
C THR A 317 -11.98 6.69 -3.64
N SER A 318 -12.38 6.26 -2.45
CA SER A 318 -13.64 5.54 -2.24
C SER A 318 -14.20 5.77 -0.84
N LYS A 319 -15.51 5.59 -0.68
CA LYS A 319 -16.15 5.52 0.65
C LYS A 319 -16.16 4.11 1.22
N ASP A 320 -16.17 3.09 0.39
CA ASP A 320 -16.45 1.70 0.77
C ASP A 320 -15.48 0.64 0.20
N LEU A 321 -14.43 1.05 -0.53
CA LEU A 321 -13.45 0.21 -1.23
C LEU A 321 -13.98 -0.63 -2.41
N VAL A 322 -15.27 -0.74 -2.60
CA VAL A 322 -15.87 -1.54 -3.67
C VAL A 322 -16.42 -0.68 -4.81
N GLN A 323 -16.62 0.61 -4.56
CA GLN A 323 -17.00 1.61 -5.55
C GLN A 323 -16.00 2.77 -5.52
N GLY A 324 -14.87 2.58 -6.20
CA GLY A 324 -13.83 3.61 -6.31
C GLY A 324 -14.15 4.69 -7.32
N SER A 325 -13.50 5.86 -7.17
CA SER A 325 -13.42 6.85 -8.24
C SER A 325 -12.67 6.29 -9.45
N GLU A 326 -12.89 6.88 -10.63
CA GLU A 326 -11.99 6.64 -11.75
C GLU A 326 -10.55 6.96 -11.35
N PRO A 327 -9.57 6.15 -11.77
CA PRO A 327 -8.17 6.40 -11.50
C PRO A 327 -7.71 7.74 -12.08
N LYS A 328 -6.92 8.47 -11.29
CA LYS A 328 -6.29 9.73 -11.69
C LYS A 328 -4.78 9.63 -11.54
N VAL A 329 -4.06 10.38 -12.38
CA VAL A 329 -2.61 10.45 -12.30
C VAL A 329 -2.20 11.26 -11.08
N LEU A 330 -1.35 10.67 -10.21
CA LEU A 330 -0.68 11.35 -9.11
C LEU A 330 0.69 11.88 -9.55
N ALA A 331 1.51 11.02 -10.16
CA ALA A 331 2.84 11.37 -10.63
C ALA A 331 3.18 10.60 -11.91
N GLU A 332 3.98 11.20 -12.80
CA GLU A 332 4.39 10.59 -14.08
C GLU A 332 5.92 10.58 -14.26
N ALA A 333 6.38 9.64 -15.10
CA ALA A 333 7.80 9.42 -15.38
C ALA A 333 8.51 10.55 -16.13
N ASP A 334 7.81 11.51 -16.72
CA ASP A 334 8.42 12.70 -17.34
C ASP A 334 8.95 13.69 -16.29
N ARG A 335 8.31 13.76 -15.14
CA ARG A 335 8.76 14.58 -14.00
C ARG A 335 9.66 13.80 -13.04
N TYR A 336 9.39 12.51 -12.86
CA TYR A 336 10.13 11.63 -11.96
C TYR A 336 10.57 10.37 -12.71
N PRO A 337 11.75 10.41 -13.38
CA PRO A 337 12.17 9.33 -14.27
C PRO A 337 12.22 7.96 -13.60
N ALA A 338 11.57 6.98 -14.23
CA ALA A 338 11.47 5.61 -13.74
C ALA A 338 10.98 5.49 -12.29
N LEU A 339 9.95 6.31 -11.95
CA LEU A 339 9.25 6.26 -10.67
C LEU A 339 8.52 4.93 -10.49
N TYR A 340 8.39 4.51 -9.25
CA TYR A 340 7.55 3.38 -8.83
C TYR A 340 7.31 3.42 -7.33
N CYS A 341 6.33 2.65 -6.84
CA CYS A 341 5.89 2.60 -5.46
C CYS A 341 5.44 3.99 -4.95
N ALA A 342 4.34 4.03 -4.25
CA ALA A 342 3.90 5.23 -3.54
C ALA A 342 3.26 4.78 -2.24
N TYR A 343 4.07 4.66 -1.19
CA TYR A 343 3.64 4.18 0.12
C TYR A 343 3.25 5.34 1.01
N ILE A 344 1.95 5.44 1.32
CA ILE A 344 1.36 6.54 2.11
C ILE A 344 1.84 6.45 3.55
N HIS A 345 2.18 7.60 4.14
CA HIS A 345 2.62 7.69 5.53
C HIS A 345 1.45 7.46 6.50
N PRO A 346 1.49 6.42 7.36
CA PRO A 346 0.32 5.95 8.11
C PRO A 346 -0.15 6.90 9.23
N LEU A 347 0.68 7.81 9.69
CA LEU A 347 0.34 8.80 10.73
C LEU A 347 -0.19 10.13 10.16
N LYS A 348 -0.27 10.26 8.83
CA LYS A 348 -0.74 11.47 8.14
C LYS A 348 -2.17 11.29 7.57
N ASP A 349 -2.98 10.50 8.24
CA ASP A 349 -4.35 10.16 7.85
C ASP A 349 -5.40 11.22 8.22
N ASN A 350 -4.96 12.37 8.76
CA ASN A 350 -5.83 13.47 9.18
C ASN A 350 -5.34 14.86 8.68
N ASP A 351 -4.38 14.90 7.77
CA ASP A 351 -3.80 16.11 7.21
C ASP A 351 -4.54 16.61 5.95
N ASP A 352 -4.22 17.82 5.47
CA ASP A 352 -4.64 18.34 4.15
C ASP A 352 -3.67 17.94 3.05
N GLN A 353 -2.63 17.22 3.38
CA GLN A 353 -1.57 16.80 2.49
C GLN A 353 -1.39 15.28 2.53
N LEU A 354 -1.22 14.69 1.37
CA LEU A 354 -0.82 13.30 1.24
C LEU A 354 0.71 13.22 1.28
N TRP A 355 1.23 12.58 2.33
CA TRP A 355 2.64 12.29 2.49
C TRP A 355 2.90 10.85 2.14
N PHE A 356 3.90 10.59 1.28
CA PHE A 356 4.22 9.24 0.83
C PHE A 356 5.69 9.08 0.45
N ILE A 357 6.19 7.86 0.49
CA ILE A 357 7.52 7.52 -0.06
C ILE A 357 7.33 6.98 -1.48
N MET A 358 8.17 7.46 -2.40
CA MET A 358 8.25 7.01 -3.79
C MET A 358 9.69 6.65 -4.13
N SER A 359 9.87 5.59 -4.92
CA SER A 359 11.18 5.18 -5.40
C SER A 359 11.40 5.58 -6.86
N MET A 360 12.65 5.73 -7.23
CA MET A 360 13.09 5.90 -8.62
C MET A 360 14.20 4.91 -8.94
N TRP A 361 14.05 4.19 -10.05
CA TRP A 361 14.98 3.14 -10.45
C TRP A 361 16.41 3.64 -10.77
N GLY A 362 16.52 4.82 -11.41
CA GLY A 362 17.83 5.38 -11.76
C GLY A 362 18.73 5.60 -10.55
N PRO A 363 18.36 6.46 -9.59
CA PRO A 363 19.09 6.62 -8.34
C PRO A 363 19.04 5.39 -7.45
N TYR A 364 18.05 4.51 -7.63
CA TYR A 364 17.74 3.35 -6.81
C TYR A 364 17.69 3.70 -5.32
N ASN A 365 16.84 4.67 -5.02
CA ASN A 365 16.64 5.20 -3.67
C ASN A 365 15.20 5.66 -3.47
N ALA A 366 14.83 5.83 -2.20
CA ALA A 366 13.52 6.25 -1.76
C ALA A 366 13.51 7.76 -1.46
N PHE A 367 12.39 8.42 -1.77
CA PHE A 367 12.19 9.87 -1.66
C PHE A 367 10.88 10.17 -0.95
N LEU A 368 10.90 11.12 -0.02
CA LEU A 368 9.70 11.64 0.60
C LEU A 368 9.01 12.62 -0.34
N MET A 369 7.74 12.39 -0.57
CA MET A 369 6.86 13.17 -1.44
C MET A 369 5.72 13.77 -0.64
N CYS A 370 5.18 14.87 -1.14
CA CYS A 370 4.00 15.52 -0.60
C CYS A 370 3.06 15.95 -1.74
N ALA A 371 1.76 15.83 -1.55
CA ALA A 371 0.74 16.34 -2.46
C ALA A 371 -0.37 17.05 -1.67
N ASP A 372 -1.03 18.03 -2.29
CA ASP A 372 -2.14 18.74 -1.66
C ASP A 372 -3.45 17.98 -1.90
N MET A 373 -4.34 17.97 -0.91
CA MET A 373 -5.64 17.28 -0.97
C MET A 373 -6.79 18.28 -0.72
N LYS A 374 -7.86 18.18 -1.52
CA LYS A 374 -9.08 19.00 -1.36
C LYS A 374 -10.32 18.28 -1.85
N LEU A 375 -11.47 18.56 -1.23
CA LEU A 375 -12.79 18.15 -1.72
C LEU A 375 -13.35 19.19 -2.69
N GLU A 376 -13.68 18.76 -3.90
CA GLU A 376 -14.27 19.58 -4.97
C GLU A 376 -15.70 19.14 -5.32
#